data_c82d9d7b84af538652f4754fb0debbd2
#
_entry.id   c82d9d7b84af538652f4754fb0debbd2
#
_cell.length_a   1.000
_cell.length_b   1.000
_cell.length_c   1.000
_cell.angle_alpha   90.00
_cell.angle_beta   90.00
_cell.angle_gamma   90.00
#
_symmetry.space_group_name_H-M   'P 1'
#
loop_
_entity.id
_entity.type
_entity.pdbx_description
1 polymer ?
#
loop_
_entity_poly.entity_id
_entity_poly.type
_entity_poly.pdbx_seq_one_letter_code
_entity_poly.pdbx_strand_id
1 'polypeptide(L)'
;MEGENFVSGSYHADNVAPIILGGITLVRSISDLDIIKLPSPKSLEVVIIRPNIEIKTSDSRSVVKKKVKIEKMIQQSANLGAFISSLYSEDFDLMSRSVVDEVVEPDRSKLIPEFESIKRISTECGAVSCGISGSGPSIFACLLYTSP
;
A
#
# COMPACT_ATOMS: atom_id res chain seq x y z
N MET A 1 8.12 -14.90 10.85
CA MET A 1 8.40 -13.75 11.75
C MET A 1 9.88 -13.72 12.16
N GLU A 2 10.50 -14.82 12.60
CA GLU A 2 11.93 -14.86 12.98
C GLU A 2 12.87 -14.42 11.83
N GLY A 3 12.63 -14.94 10.62
CA GLY A 3 13.42 -14.54 9.45
C GLY A 3 13.29 -13.06 9.09
N GLU A 4 12.11 -12.47 9.27
CA GLU A 4 11.88 -11.03 9.04
C GLU A 4 12.64 -10.19 10.07
N ASN A 5 12.59 -10.59 11.35
CA ASN A 5 13.35 -9.92 12.40
C ASN A 5 14.87 -10.00 12.18
N PHE A 6 15.35 -11.13 11.66
CA PHE A 6 16.78 -11.32 11.35
C PHE A 6 17.25 -10.35 10.24
N VAL A 7 16.42 -10.10 9.23
CA VAL A 7 16.79 -9.27 8.06
C VAL A 7 16.53 -7.80 8.32
N SER A 8 15.39 -7.45 8.91
CA SER A 8 14.92 -6.05 9.05
C SER A 8 15.12 -5.46 10.44
N GLY A 9 15.54 -6.28 11.43
CA GLY A 9 15.72 -5.86 12.82
C GLY A 9 14.42 -5.57 13.58
N SER A 10 13.28 -6.01 13.03
CA SER A 10 11.96 -5.84 13.67
C SER A 10 10.95 -6.84 13.13
N TYR A 11 9.94 -7.16 13.94
CA TYR A 11 8.86 -8.05 13.54
C TYR A 11 7.85 -7.28 12.68
N HIS A 12 7.76 -7.65 11.40
CA HIS A 12 6.80 -7.11 10.45
C HIS A 12 5.99 -8.26 9.85
N ALA A 13 4.67 -8.22 10.03
CA ALA A 13 3.77 -9.22 9.47
C ALA A 13 3.16 -8.82 8.13
N ASP A 14 3.27 -7.55 7.76
CA ASP A 14 2.64 -6.93 6.59
C ASP A 14 3.07 -7.55 5.24
N ASN A 15 4.32 -8.01 5.12
CA ASN A 15 4.78 -8.75 3.95
C ASN A 15 4.58 -10.27 4.10
N VAL A 16 4.81 -10.80 5.29
CA VAL A 16 4.79 -12.24 5.54
C VAL A 16 3.35 -12.80 5.48
N ALA A 17 2.38 -12.05 6.02
CA ALA A 17 0.99 -12.48 6.06
C ALA A 17 0.39 -12.73 4.67
N PRO A 18 0.47 -11.80 3.70
CA PRO A 18 -0.10 -12.04 2.38
C PRO A 18 0.67 -13.12 1.58
N ILE A 19 1.97 -13.32 1.83
CA ILE A 19 2.74 -14.39 1.20
C ILE A 19 2.22 -15.76 1.64
N ILE A 20 1.91 -15.92 2.93
CA ILE A 20 1.46 -17.21 3.49
C ILE A 20 -0.03 -17.44 3.23
N LEU A 21 -0.86 -16.42 3.43
CA LEU A 21 -2.32 -16.55 3.39
C LEU A 21 -2.90 -16.27 1.99
N GLY A 22 -2.15 -15.60 1.13
CA GLY A 22 -2.59 -15.13 -0.17
C GLY A 22 -3.62 -14.00 -0.10
N GLY A 23 -3.78 -13.28 -1.21
CA GLY A 23 -4.77 -12.21 -1.34
C GLY A 23 -4.44 -10.96 -0.51
N ILE A 24 -5.46 -10.25 -0.08
CA ILE A 24 -5.35 -9.02 0.71
C ILE A 24 -5.48 -9.37 2.20
N THR A 25 -4.56 -8.88 3.02
CA THR A 25 -4.57 -9.12 4.46
C THR A 25 -4.47 -7.80 5.23
N LEU A 26 -5.20 -7.70 6.33
CA LEU A 26 -5.09 -6.64 7.31
C LEU A 26 -4.41 -7.17 8.58
N VAL A 27 -3.24 -6.64 8.91
CA VAL A 27 -2.56 -6.95 10.17
C VAL A 27 -3.08 -6.00 11.24
N ARG A 28 -4.00 -6.48 12.10
CA ARG A 28 -4.57 -5.70 13.19
C ARG A 28 -3.63 -5.59 14.39
N SER A 29 -2.94 -6.68 14.70
CA SER A 29 -1.96 -6.72 15.78
C SER A 29 -0.79 -7.63 15.40
N ILE A 30 0.43 -7.17 15.65
CA ILE A 30 1.64 -7.96 15.45
C ILE A 30 1.90 -8.84 16.67
N SER A 31 1.69 -8.31 17.88
CA SER A 31 1.92 -9.04 19.14
C SER A 31 1.08 -10.30 19.27
N ASP A 32 -0.17 -10.21 18.84
CA ASP A 32 -1.14 -11.31 18.93
C ASP A 32 -1.26 -12.09 17.61
N LEU A 33 -0.49 -11.70 16.57
CA LEU A 33 -0.60 -12.22 15.21
C LEU A 33 -2.04 -12.21 14.69
N ASP A 34 -2.77 -11.13 15.01
CA ASP A 34 -4.15 -10.97 14.58
C ASP A 34 -4.17 -10.45 13.13
N ILE A 35 -4.41 -11.38 12.23
CA ILE A 35 -4.39 -11.16 10.78
C ILE A 35 -5.76 -11.49 10.21
N ILE A 36 -6.35 -10.52 9.55
CA ILE A 36 -7.67 -10.63 8.93
C ILE A 36 -7.48 -10.76 7.42
N LYS A 37 -8.05 -11.82 6.84
CA LYS A 37 -8.10 -11.97 5.39
C LYS A 37 -9.29 -11.17 4.85
N LEU A 38 -9.01 -10.29 3.90
CA LEU A 38 -10.01 -9.45 3.23
C LEU A 38 -10.41 -10.06 1.89
N PRO A 39 -11.59 -9.70 1.35
CA PRO A 39 -11.97 -10.06 0.00
C PRO A 39 -10.96 -9.56 -1.02
N SER A 40 -10.69 -10.38 -2.03
CA SER A 40 -9.85 -10.00 -3.19
C SER A 40 -10.73 -10.12 -4.45
N PRO A 41 -11.24 -8.99 -4.97
CA PRO A 41 -12.06 -9.01 -6.18
C PRO A 41 -11.30 -9.67 -7.34
N LYS A 42 -11.94 -10.59 -8.06
CA LYS A 42 -11.30 -11.37 -9.15
C LYS A 42 -10.93 -10.51 -10.36
N SER A 43 -11.63 -9.40 -10.53
CA SER A 43 -11.39 -8.42 -11.60
C SER A 43 -10.25 -7.45 -11.28
N LEU A 44 -9.72 -7.47 -10.04
CA LEU A 44 -8.66 -6.57 -9.64
C LEU A 44 -7.30 -7.21 -9.91
N GLU A 45 -6.52 -6.58 -10.76
CA GLU A 45 -5.13 -6.95 -11.04
C GLU A 45 -4.17 -5.90 -10.50
N VAL A 46 -2.96 -6.32 -10.17
CA VAL A 46 -1.92 -5.43 -9.65
C VAL A 46 -0.70 -5.51 -10.55
N VAL A 47 -0.29 -4.38 -11.09
CA VAL A 47 0.97 -4.21 -11.80
C VAL A 47 2.00 -3.62 -10.84
N ILE A 48 3.19 -4.21 -10.80
CA ILE A 48 4.32 -3.69 -10.02
C ILE A 48 5.32 -3.03 -10.97
N ILE A 49 5.61 -1.77 -10.71
CA ILE A 49 6.63 -0.98 -11.41
C ILE A 49 7.81 -0.83 -10.46
N ARG A 50 8.97 -1.35 -10.85
CA ARG A 50 10.19 -1.22 -10.06
C ARG A 50 11.21 -0.34 -10.79
N PRO A 51 11.45 0.89 -10.34
CA PRO A 51 12.56 1.72 -10.84
C PRO A 51 13.90 1.04 -10.58
N ASN A 52 14.87 1.26 -11.48
CA ASN A 52 16.22 0.70 -11.31
C ASN A 52 17.06 1.55 -10.34
N ILE A 53 16.55 1.69 -9.12
CA ILE A 53 17.22 2.36 -8.00
C ILE A 53 17.13 1.49 -6.76
N GLU A 54 18.02 1.72 -5.81
CA GLU A 54 18.00 1.09 -4.50
C GLU A 54 17.66 2.14 -3.43
N ILE A 55 16.67 1.86 -2.59
CA ILE A 55 16.35 2.64 -1.39
C ILE A 55 16.45 1.70 -0.21
N LYS A 56 17.36 2.01 0.71
CA LYS A 56 17.47 1.24 1.95
C LYS A 56 16.21 1.48 2.81
N THR A 57 15.71 0.43 3.43
CA THR A 57 14.54 0.52 4.32
C THR A 57 14.76 1.53 5.46
N SER A 58 16.00 1.62 5.97
CA SER A 58 16.40 2.63 6.96
C SER A 58 16.15 4.06 6.49
N ASP A 59 16.53 4.35 5.25
CA ASP A 59 16.40 5.69 4.66
C ASP A 59 14.93 6.03 4.43
N SER A 60 14.17 5.07 3.90
CA SER A 60 12.73 5.19 3.72
C SER A 60 11.96 5.41 5.03
N ARG A 61 12.47 4.87 6.15
CA ARG A 61 11.90 5.11 7.48
C ARG A 61 12.32 6.46 8.05
N SER A 62 13.55 6.89 7.80
CA SER A 62 14.12 8.12 8.35
C SER A 62 13.43 9.39 7.86
N VAL A 63 12.91 9.38 6.63
CA VAL A 63 12.24 10.55 6.02
C VAL A 63 10.82 10.74 6.53
N VAL A 64 10.18 9.70 7.07
CA VAL A 64 8.80 9.77 7.56
C VAL A 64 8.72 10.59 8.85
N LYS A 65 7.82 11.55 8.87
CA LYS A 65 7.58 12.42 10.03
C LYS A 65 7.09 11.61 11.23
N LYS A 66 7.71 11.83 12.38
CA LYS A 66 7.34 11.16 13.65
C LYS A 66 6.04 11.71 14.27
N LYS A 67 5.56 12.86 13.81
CA LYS A 67 4.34 13.50 14.31
C LYS A 67 3.46 13.89 13.12
N VAL A 68 2.19 13.57 13.22
CA VAL A 68 1.19 13.83 12.20
C VAL A 68 0.06 14.65 12.84
N LYS A 69 -0.50 15.57 12.08
CA LYS A 69 -1.69 16.32 12.51
C LYS A 69 -2.87 15.36 12.65
N ILE A 70 -3.72 15.60 13.67
CA ILE A 70 -4.86 14.73 13.96
C ILE A 70 -5.84 14.65 12.77
N GLU A 71 -6.00 15.74 12.02
CA GLU A 71 -6.87 15.77 10.84
C GLU A 71 -6.38 14.78 9.76
N LYS A 72 -5.05 14.69 9.55
CA LYS A 72 -4.48 13.72 8.60
C LYS A 72 -4.65 12.29 9.08
N MET A 73 -4.52 12.05 10.39
CA MET A 73 -4.76 10.72 10.97
C MET A 73 -6.22 10.28 10.81
N ILE A 74 -7.16 11.22 11.03
CA ILE A 74 -8.60 10.96 10.82
C ILE A 74 -8.85 10.62 9.35
N GLN A 75 -8.30 11.40 8.41
CA GLN A 75 -8.46 11.13 6.97
C GLN A 75 -7.85 9.78 6.57
N GLN A 76 -6.65 9.46 7.06
CA GLN A 76 -5.99 8.17 6.81
C GLN A 76 -6.84 6.99 7.32
N SER A 77 -7.43 7.14 8.50
CA SER A 77 -8.31 6.10 9.07
C SER A 77 -9.60 5.96 8.28
N ALA A 78 -10.17 7.06 7.82
CA ALA A 78 -11.35 7.07 6.96
C ALA A 78 -11.06 6.42 5.60
N ASN A 79 -9.91 6.72 5.00
CA ASN A 79 -9.45 6.10 3.76
C ASN A 79 -9.29 4.58 3.92
N LEU A 80 -8.68 4.12 5.02
CA LEU A 80 -8.54 2.69 5.30
C LEU A 80 -9.91 2.01 5.44
N GLY A 81 -10.84 2.60 6.20
CA GLY A 81 -12.20 2.09 6.35
C GLY A 81 -12.96 2.03 5.03
N ALA A 82 -12.84 3.09 4.20
CA ALA A 82 -13.46 3.16 2.89
C ALA A 82 -12.85 2.12 1.92
N PHE A 83 -11.52 1.94 1.94
CA PHE A 83 -10.85 0.89 1.16
C PHE A 83 -11.36 -0.51 1.54
N ILE A 84 -11.43 -0.83 2.83
CA ILE A 84 -11.97 -2.12 3.28
C ILE A 84 -13.42 -2.30 2.83
N SER A 85 -14.26 -1.25 2.99
CA SER A 85 -15.64 -1.28 2.52
C SER A 85 -15.74 -1.55 1.03
N SER A 86 -14.88 -0.92 0.22
CA SER A 86 -14.85 -1.09 -1.23
C SER A 86 -14.51 -2.51 -1.67
N LEU A 87 -13.70 -3.23 -0.90
CA LEU A 87 -13.38 -4.63 -1.18
C LEU A 87 -14.60 -5.56 -0.98
N TYR A 88 -15.44 -5.26 0.02
CA TYR A 88 -16.66 -6.05 0.29
C TYR A 88 -17.80 -5.74 -0.67
N SER A 89 -17.91 -4.49 -1.12
CA SER A 89 -18.96 -4.04 -2.04
C SER A 89 -18.57 -4.12 -3.52
N GLU A 90 -17.30 -4.39 -3.81
CA GLU A 90 -16.71 -4.29 -5.14
C GLU A 90 -16.94 -2.91 -5.79
N ASP A 91 -16.96 -1.85 -4.95
CA ASP A 91 -17.08 -0.46 -5.38
C ASP A 91 -15.70 0.11 -5.72
N PHE A 92 -15.35 0.03 -7.00
CA PHE A 92 -14.04 0.48 -7.49
C PHE A 92 -13.89 1.99 -7.55
N ASP A 93 -14.99 2.74 -7.63
CA ASP A 93 -14.97 4.20 -7.52
C ASP A 93 -14.63 4.62 -6.07
N LEU A 94 -15.19 3.93 -5.08
CA LEU A 94 -14.82 4.12 -3.68
C LEU A 94 -13.38 3.70 -3.44
N MET A 95 -12.93 2.58 -4.03
CA MET A 95 -11.55 2.13 -3.95
C MET A 95 -10.58 3.20 -4.46
N SER A 96 -10.83 3.76 -5.64
CA SER A 96 -9.96 4.77 -6.26
C SER A 96 -9.78 6.00 -5.39
N ARG A 97 -10.84 6.42 -4.67
CA ARG A 97 -10.83 7.57 -3.78
C ARG A 97 -10.24 7.28 -2.40
N SER A 98 -10.08 6.01 -2.04
CA SER A 98 -9.66 5.59 -0.70
C SER A 98 -8.24 5.04 -0.63
N VAL A 99 -7.64 4.61 -1.74
CA VAL A 99 -6.23 4.19 -1.77
C VAL A 99 -5.34 5.42 -1.88
N VAL A 100 -5.38 6.23 -0.83
CA VAL A 100 -4.62 7.47 -0.68
C VAL A 100 -3.93 7.44 0.68
N ASP A 101 -2.60 7.50 0.68
CA ASP A 101 -1.80 7.60 1.90
C ASP A 101 -1.46 9.07 2.19
N GLU A 102 -2.09 9.62 3.23
CA GLU A 102 -1.93 11.00 3.68
C GLU A 102 -0.71 11.18 4.62
N VAL A 103 -0.15 10.09 5.09
CA VAL A 103 0.83 10.10 6.19
C VAL A 103 2.23 9.79 5.72
N VAL A 104 2.40 8.71 4.96
CA VAL A 104 3.71 8.15 4.65
C VAL A 104 4.15 8.46 3.22
N GLU A 105 3.27 8.27 2.25
CA GLU A 105 3.57 8.49 0.83
C GLU A 105 4.11 9.90 0.54
N PRO A 106 3.58 11.00 1.12
CA PRO A 106 4.10 12.35 0.84
C PRO A 106 5.55 12.59 1.21
N ASP A 107 6.09 11.79 2.13
CA ASP A 107 7.50 11.87 2.50
C ASP A 107 8.34 10.86 1.72
N ARG A 108 7.88 9.63 1.51
CA ARG A 108 8.60 8.58 0.77
C ARG A 108 8.67 8.82 -0.73
N SER A 109 7.66 9.42 -1.32
CA SER A 109 7.63 9.74 -2.76
C SER A 109 8.83 10.57 -3.20
N LYS A 110 9.37 11.42 -2.33
CA LYS A 110 10.56 12.24 -2.59
C LYS A 110 11.83 11.43 -2.82
N LEU A 111 11.87 10.18 -2.38
CA LEU A 111 12.99 9.26 -2.61
C LEU A 111 12.88 8.52 -3.93
N ILE A 112 11.73 8.56 -4.58
CA ILE A 112 11.46 7.83 -5.82
C ILE A 112 11.38 8.83 -6.97
N PRO A 113 12.39 8.88 -7.86
CA PRO A 113 12.35 9.75 -9.00
C PRO A 113 11.09 9.52 -9.85
N GLU A 114 10.51 10.61 -10.34
CA GLU A 114 9.33 10.60 -11.23
C GLU A 114 8.06 9.93 -10.63
N PHE A 115 8.00 9.71 -9.31
CA PHE A 115 6.85 9.05 -8.67
C PHE A 115 5.51 9.70 -9.05
N GLU A 116 5.41 11.03 -8.96
CA GLU A 116 4.18 11.76 -9.29
C GLU A 116 3.80 11.63 -10.78
N SER A 117 4.80 11.61 -11.66
CA SER A 117 4.59 11.38 -13.10
C SER A 117 4.08 9.97 -13.36
N ILE A 118 4.67 8.96 -12.70
CA ILE A 118 4.26 7.56 -12.81
C ILE A 118 2.83 7.40 -12.29
N LYS A 119 2.52 7.96 -11.13
CA LYS A 119 1.18 7.90 -10.51
C LYS A 119 0.12 8.53 -11.43
N ARG A 120 0.39 9.72 -11.95
CA ARG A 120 -0.50 10.43 -12.89
C ARG A 120 -0.72 9.61 -14.17
N ILE A 121 0.35 9.14 -14.82
CA ILE A 121 0.27 8.36 -16.05
C ILE A 121 -0.49 7.04 -15.81
N SER A 122 -0.23 6.36 -14.70
CA SER A 122 -0.97 5.14 -14.34
C SER A 122 -2.47 5.40 -14.25
N THR A 123 -2.88 6.50 -13.62
CA THR A 123 -4.30 6.89 -13.54
C THR A 123 -4.89 7.25 -14.91
N GLU A 124 -4.15 8.00 -15.73
CA GLU A 124 -4.56 8.35 -17.10
C GLU A 124 -4.69 7.10 -18.01
N CYS A 125 -3.91 6.06 -17.73
CA CYS A 125 -4.00 4.76 -18.41
C CYS A 125 -5.08 3.83 -17.82
N GLY A 126 -5.90 4.30 -16.87
CA GLY A 126 -7.03 3.57 -16.32
C GLY A 126 -6.76 2.79 -15.03
N ALA A 127 -5.64 3.04 -14.35
CA ALA A 127 -5.44 2.48 -13.02
C ALA A 127 -6.47 3.05 -12.03
N VAL A 128 -7.13 2.16 -11.29
CA VAL A 128 -8.08 2.52 -10.21
C VAL A 128 -7.36 3.16 -9.04
N SER A 129 -6.12 2.73 -8.80
CA SER A 129 -5.27 3.29 -7.75
C SER A 129 -3.80 3.05 -8.06
N CYS A 130 -2.93 3.88 -7.49
CA CYS A 130 -1.48 3.76 -7.63
C CYS A 130 -0.82 4.31 -6.36
N GLY A 131 0.23 3.65 -5.89
CA GLY A 131 0.94 4.05 -4.68
C GLY A 131 2.27 3.31 -4.49
N ILE A 132 2.96 3.62 -3.40
CA ILE A 132 4.23 3.00 -3.06
C ILE A 132 3.98 1.62 -2.44
N SER A 133 4.67 0.60 -2.93
CA SER A 133 4.66 -0.73 -2.35
C SER A 133 5.67 -0.82 -1.21
N GLY A 134 5.18 -1.01 0.02
CA GLY A 134 6.00 -1.12 1.22
C GLY A 134 6.86 0.12 1.48
N SER A 135 8.16 -0.06 1.62
CA SER A 135 9.13 1.05 1.80
C SER A 135 9.55 1.72 0.49
N GLY A 136 9.11 1.22 -0.66
CA GLY A 136 9.63 1.56 -1.98
C GLY A 136 10.95 0.84 -2.31
N PRO A 137 11.56 1.11 -3.46
CA PRO A 137 11.11 2.02 -4.53
C PRO A 137 10.01 1.45 -5.42
N SER A 138 9.54 0.22 -5.18
CA SER A 138 8.48 -0.38 -5.99
C SER A 138 7.17 0.40 -5.84
N ILE A 139 6.47 0.55 -6.95
CA ILE A 139 5.17 1.21 -7.06
C ILE A 139 4.17 0.16 -7.52
N PHE A 140 2.98 0.17 -6.95
CA PHE A 140 1.88 -0.66 -7.44
C PHE A 140 0.86 0.20 -8.18
N ALA A 141 0.23 -0.38 -9.19
CA ALA A 141 -0.95 0.17 -9.84
C ALA A 141 -2.03 -0.92 -9.92
N CYS A 142 -3.23 -0.62 -9.45
CA CYS A 142 -4.36 -1.53 -9.51
C CYS A 142 -5.16 -1.26 -10.77
N LEU A 143 -5.50 -2.30 -11.49
CA LEU A 143 -6.24 -2.26 -12.75
C LEU A 143 -7.47 -3.15 -12.64
N LEU A 144 -8.53 -2.79 -13.35
CA LEU A 144 -9.66 -3.68 -13.52
C LEU A 144 -9.46 -4.47 -14.81
N TYR A 145 -9.38 -5.78 -14.69
CA TYR A 145 -9.46 -6.64 -15.86
C TYR A 145 -10.91 -6.70 -16.32
N THR A 146 -11.20 -5.96 -17.38
CA THR A 146 -12.44 -6.11 -18.12
C THR A 146 -12.16 -7.11 -19.23
N SER A 147 -12.71 -8.32 -19.11
CA SER A 147 -12.70 -9.29 -20.21
C SER A 147 -13.22 -8.62 -21.48
N PRO A 148 -12.55 -8.81 -22.64
CA PRO A 148 -13.06 -8.30 -23.90
C PRO A 148 -14.40 -8.94 -24.27
#